data_a90875e33f1f484deb40d8502743ecde
#
_entry.id   a90875e33f1f484deb40d8502743ecde
#
_cell.length_a   1.000
_cell.length_b   1.000
_cell.length_c   1.000
_cell.angle_alpha   90.00
_cell.angle_beta   90.00
_cell.angle_gamma   90.00
#
_symmetry.space_group_name_H-M   'P 1'
#
loop_
_entity.id
_entity.type
_entity.pdbx_description
1 polymer ?
#
loop_
_entity_poly.entity_id
_entity_poly.type
_entity_poly.pdbx_seq_one_letter_code
_entity_poly.pdbx_strand_id
1 'polypeptide(L)'
;MLYFCHFIFGATKITNYLLHKTYLKVHKLILISFKNHSDFRLEMNEDVIAIAGLNGVGKTSVLDAIHFLCIGKSYFSATDVQCIQEGEIQSGVLATIATSEKIELKVKLKRGGRKVIERNGVPYRKVTDHIGEFMAVTIAPGDIELIYGSNTVRRSFINQILCQVDANHLAELIKYNKLIEHRNKHLKEDTVDLALIHTLDFQIAPLAASIYARRSEFLKEFSAVYAEKYHLLSGEKEIASLQYMSQLEHNTYAELVAMNQRKDIVVQRSFSGIHKDELELNIGDFSLKKYGSQGQIKTSLIALKIAEFTYLQKATGKTPFLLLDDIFEKIDEERASVLTQIVKNDNFGQIFITDTNEDRLNTFCEEIGKPYKTITIS
;
A
#
# COMPACT_ATOMS: atom_id res chain seq x y z
N MET A 1 -22.49 -62.39 -28.40
CA MET A 1 -23.38 -62.43 -27.24
C MET A 1 -23.35 -61.06 -26.59
N LEU A 2 -24.44 -60.33 -26.79
CA LEU A 2 -24.65 -58.92 -26.45
C LEU A 2 -24.82 -58.77 -24.94
N TYR A 3 -24.22 -57.71 -24.34
CA TYR A 3 -24.79 -57.02 -23.19
C TYR A 3 -24.62 -55.50 -23.36
N PHE A 4 -25.75 -54.88 -23.61
CA PHE A 4 -25.97 -53.43 -23.55
C PHE A 4 -26.03 -53.04 -22.08
N CYS A 5 -25.22 -52.06 -21.67
CA CYS A 5 -25.43 -51.36 -20.43
C CYS A 5 -25.75 -49.88 -20.76
N HIS A 6 -27.00 -49.52 -20.55
CA HIS A 6 -27.50 -48.17 -20.55
C HIS A 6 -26.87 -47.41 -19.39
N PHE A 7 -26.08 -46.37 -19.69
CA PHE A 7 -25.73 -45.34 -18.71
C PHE A 7 -26.72 -44.19 -18.87
N ILE A 8 -27.55 -44.06 -17.87
CA ILE A 8 -28.50 -42.93 -17.67
C ILE A 8 -27.69 -41.69 -17.36
N PHE A 9 -27.69 -40.74 -18.25
CA PHE A 9 -27.19 -39.37 -17.98
C PHE A 9 -28.13 -38.67 -17.00
N GLY A 10 -27.78 -38.72 -15.71
CA GLY A 10 -28.33 -37.83 -14.72
C GLY A 10 -27.82 -36.43 -14.96
N ALA A 11 -28.70 -35.55 -15.43
CA ALA A 11 -28.44 -34.12 -15.50
C ALA A 11 -28.27 -33.58 -14.07
N THR A 12 -27.03 -33.56 -13.61
CA THR A 12 -26.67 -32.83 -12.41
C THR A 12 -26.78 -31.33 -12.73
N LYS A 13 -27.82 -30.71 -12.22
CA LYS A 13 -27.92 -29.25 -12.14
C LYS A 13 -26.65 -28.72 -11.48
N ILE A 14 -25.73 -28.19 -12.28
CA ILE A 14 -24.68 -27.30 -11.81
C ILE A 14 -25.40 -26.05 -11.36
N THR A 15 -25.75 -26.04 -10.09
CA THR A 15 -26.19 -24.83 -9.40
C THR A 15 -24.99 -23.90 -9.45
N ASN A 16 -25.06 -22.88 -10.30
CA ASN A 16 -24.17 -21.75 -10.25
C ASN A 16 -24.26 -21.13 -8.85
N TYR A 17 -23.40 -21.55 -7.94
CA TYR A 17 -23.03 -20.79 -6.78
C TYR A 17 -22.27 -19.57 -7.31
N LEU A 18 -23.01 -18.54 -7.69
CA LEU A 18 -22.53 -17.17 -7.63
C LEU A 18 -22.16 -16.93 -6.18
N LEU A 19 -20.93 -17.25 -5.82
CA LEU A 19 -20.27 -16.68 -4.66
C LEU A 19 -20.35 -15.18 -4.88
N HIS A 20 -21.37 -14.55 -4.30
CA HIS A 20 -21.34 -13.12 -4.06
C HIS A 20 -20.10 -12.90 -3.18
N LYS A 21 -18.98 -12.55 -3.83
CA LYS A 21 -17.83 -12.01 -3.11
C LYS A 21 -18.36 -10.81 -2.35
N THR A 22 -18.51 -10.96 -1.06
CA THR A 22 -18.94 -9.88 -0.17
C THR A 22 -17.77 -8.92 -0.09
N TYR A 23 -17.81 -7.88 -0.93
CA TYR A 23 -16.81 -6.82 -0.87
C TYR A 23 -16.97 -6.07 0.45
N LEU A 24 -15.83 -5.71 1.04
CA LEU A 24 -15.80 -4.79 2.16
C LEU A 24 -16.36 -3.44 1.69
N LYS A 25 -17.36 -2.89 2.40
CA LYS A 25 -17.90 -1.55 2.15
C LYS A 25 -17.92 -0.74 3.42
N VAL A 26 -17.39 0.47 3.36
CA VAL A 26 -17.60 1.47 4.40
C VAL A 26 -19.00 2.04 4.22
N HIS A 27 -19.87 1.87 5.21
CA HIS A 27 -21.23 2.43 5.22
C HIS A 27 -21.31 3.75 5.96
N LYS A 28 -20.44 3.95 6.93
CA LYS A 28 -20.39 5.18 7.70
C LYS A 28 -18.96 5.52 8.04
N LEU A 29 -18.60 6.77 7.90
CA LEU A 29 -17.33 7.35 8.31
C LEU A 29 -17.58 8.55 9.20
N ILE A 30 -16.88 8.62 10.32
CA ILE A 30 -16.92 9.75 11.27
C ILE A 30 -15.49 10.16 11.55
N LEU A 31 -15.19 11.44 11.38
CA LEU A 31 -13.92 12.07 11.71
C LEU A 31 -14.16 13.10 12.82
N ILE A 32 -13.41 13.00 13.90
CA ILE A 32 -13.45 13.93 15.02
C ILE A 32 -12.05 14.51 15.19
N SER A 33 -11.92 15.83 15.05
CA SER A 33 -10.64 16.56 15.17
C SER A 33 -9.51 15.90 14.35
N PHE A 34 -9.84 15.41 13.15
CA PHE A 34 -8.90 14.74 12.26
C PHE A 34 -8.49 15.67 11.11
N LYS A 35 -7.23 16.10 11.12
CA LYS A 35 -6.65 17.05 10.15
C LYS A 35 -7.54 18.30 10.05
N ASN A 36 -8.16 18.54 8.88
CA ASN A 36 -9.00 19.71 8.63
C ASN A 36 -10.43 19.58 9.18
N HIS A 37 -10.84 18.39 9.60
CA HIS A 37 -12.20 18.11 10.01
C HIS A 37 -12.37 18.12 11.53
N SER A 38 -13.19 19.04 12.05
CA SER A 38 -13.57 19.07 13.47
C SER A 38 -14.60 17.99 13.81
N ASP A 39 -15.69 17.92 13.02
CA ASP A 39 -16.70 16.85 13.03
C ASP A 39 -17.21 16.66 11.58
N PHE A 40 -16.84 15.54 10.99
CA PHE A 40 -17.28 15.17 9.64
C PHE A 40 -17.96 13.80 9.70
N ARG A 41 -19.13 13.71 9.10
CA ARG A 41 -19.94 12.47 9.08
C ARG A 41 -20.44 12.20 7.67
N LEU A 42 -20.20 10.99 7.19
CA LEU A 42 -20.61 10.54 5.86
C LEU A 42 -21.24 9.16 5.97
N GLU A 43 -22.47 9.03 5.45
CA GLU A 43 -23.13 7.74 5.23
C GLU A 43 -23.15 7.43 3.73
N MET A 44 -22.82 6.19 3.39
CA MET A 44 -22.63 5.76 2.01
C MET A 44 -22.97 4.29 1.85
N ASN A 45 -23.49 3.91 0.69
CA ASN A 45 -23.81 2.51 0.36
C ASN A 45 -23.32 2.15 -1.04
N GLU A 46 -22.87 3.14 -1.78
CA GLU A 46 -22.50 3.04 -3.19
C GLU A 46 -21.10 2.41 -3.35
N ASP A 47 -20.82 1.91 -4.55
CA ASP A 47 -19.53 1.31 -4.89
C ASP A 47 -18.45 2.35 -5.18
N VAL A 48 -18.87 3.54 -5.63
CA VAL A 48 -17.98 4.68 -5.89
C VAL A 48 -18.44 5.89 -5.07
N ILE A 49 -17.53 6.45 -4.29
CA ILE A 49 -17.76 7.68 -3.53
C ILE A 49 -16.88 8.77 -4.13
N ALA A 50 -17.50 9.69 -4.81
CA ALA A 50 -16.85 10.86 -5.41
C ALA A 50 -16.94 12.06 -4.46
N ILE A 51 -15.82 12.70 -4.19
CA ILE A 51 -15.70 13.80 -3.23
C ILE A 51 -15.20 15.04 -3.98
N ALA A 52 -16.11 15.96 -4.24
CA ALA A 52 -15.82 17.25 -4.88
C ALA A 52 -15.53 18.34 -3.85
N GLY A 53 -14.80 19.38 -4.25
CA GLY A 53 -14.58 20.57 -3.44
C GLY A 53 -13.30 21.32 -3.79
N LEU A 54 -13.16 22.55 -3.34
CA LEU A 54 -11.97 23.36 -3.57
C LEU A 54 -10.71 22.75 -2.92
N ASN A 55 -9.54 23.23 -3.31
CA ASN A 55 -8.30 22.83 -2.67
C ASN A 55 -8.28 23.28 -1.20
N GLY A 56 -7.78 22.44 -0.30
CA GLY A 56 -7.66 22.73 1.13
C GLY A 56 -8.89 22.43 2.00
N VAL A 57 -10.07 22.13 1.42
CA VAL A 57 -11.29 21.85 2.21
C VAL A 57 -11.30 20.50 2.94
N GLY A 58 -10.28 19.63 2.71
CA GLY A 58 -10.16 18.37 3.44
C GLY A 58 -10.54 17.12 2.66
N LYS A 59 -10.74 17.17 1.34
CA LYS A 59 -11.00 15.97 0.49
C LYS A 59 -9.98 14.86 0.75
N THR A 60 -8.70 15.18 0.61
CA THR A 60 -7.57 14.26 0.89
C THR A 60 -7.61 13.71 2.33
N SER A 61 -8.10 14.51 3.30
CA SER A 61 -8.22 14.07 4.70
C SER A 61 -9.25 12.95 4.88
N VAL A 62 -10.30 12.94 4.07
CA VAL A 62 -11.31 11.85 4.08
C VAL A 62 -10.69 10.55 3.54
N LEU A 63 -9.94 10.62 2.42
CA LEU A 63 -9.24 9.46 1.88
C LEU A 63 -8.19 8.94 2.87
N ASP A 64 -7.43 9.85 3.47
CA ASP A 64 -6.41 9.50 4.45
C ASP A 64 -7.00 8.82 5.70
N ALA A 65 -8.18 9.22 6.12
CA ALA A 65 -8.87 8.59 7.22
C ALA A 65 -9.21 7.11 6.92
N ILE A 66 -9.64 6.79 5.70
CA ILE A 66 -9.89 5.41 5.26
C ILE A 66 -8.58 4.63 5.18
N HIS A 67 -7.54 5.22 4.59
CA HIS A 67 -6.20 4.61 4.58
C HIS A 67 -5.71 4.34 6.00
N PHE A 68 -5.86 5.33 6.90
CA PHE A 68 -5.45 5.21 8.29
C PHE A 68 -6.18 4.08 9.02
N LEU A 69 -7.49 3.94 8.79
CA LEU A 69 -8.28 2.84 9.34
C LEU A 69 -7.77 1.47 8.86
N CYS A 70 -7.31 1.34 7.62
CA CYS A 70 -6.83 0.09 7.06
C CYS A 70 -5.39 -0.24 7.50
N ILE A 71 -4.49 0.74 7.41
CA ILE A 71 -3.05 0.55 7.56
C ILE A 71 -2.55 0.91 8.97
N GLY A 72 -3.36 1.63 9.74
CA GLY A 72 -2.98 2.14 11.06
C GLY A 72 -1.97 3.29 11.00
N LYS A 73 -1.76 3.91 9.85
CA LYS A 73 -0.84 5.03 9.61
C LYS A 73 -1.40 5.94 8.52
N SER A 74 -1.14 7.24 8.61
CA SER A 74 -1.45 8.18 7.53
C SER A 74 -0.61 7.90 6.29
N TYR A 75 -1.22 8.08 5.12
CA TYR A 75 -0.52 8.07 3.83
C TYR A 75 0.24 9.39 3.60
N PHE A 76 -0.34 10.50 4.00
CA PHE A 76 0.12 11.85 3.70
C PHE A 76 0.93 12.51 4.82
N SER A 77 0.84 12.00 6.06
CA SER A 77 1.49 12.61 7.23
C SER A 77 2.61 11.71 7.76
N ALA A 78 3.73 12.32 8.12
CA ALA A 78 4.89 11.59 8.63
C ALA A 78 4.66 11.01 10.04
N THR A 79 3.83 11.70 10.86
CA THR A 79 3.57 11.32 12.24
C THR A 79 2.07 11.32 12.56
N ASP A 80 1.67 10.48 13.52
CA ASP A 80 0.28 10.43 13.99
C ASP A 80 -0.19 11.77 14.59
N VAL A 81 0.71 12.55 15.16
CA VAL A 81 0.41 13.87 15.75
C VAL A 81 -0.06 14.87 14.71
N GLN A 82 0.46 14.77 13.47
CA GLN A 82 0.02 15.62 12.35
C GLN A 82 -1.39 15.30 11.85
N CYS A 83 -1.95 14.15 12.27
CA CYS A 83 -3.33 13.79 11.97
C CYS A 83 -4.32 14.36 12.99
N ILE A 84 -3.85 14.91 14.11
CA ILE A 84 -4.68 15.58 15.12
C ILE A 84 -4.83 17.04 14.71
N GLN A 85 -6.06 17.52 14.62
CA GLN A 85 -6.36 18.91 14.28
C GLN A 85 -5.56 19.89 15.16
N GLU A 86 -5.14 20.98 14.59
CA GLU A 86 -4.40 22.01 15.33
C GLU A 86 -5.25 22.58 16.48
N GLY A 87 -4.63 22.77 17.66
CA GLY A 87 -5.34 23.15 18.87
C GLY A 87 -5.96 22.00 19.67
N GLU A 88 -6.15 20.82 19.05
CA GLU A 88 -6.78 19.66 19.69
C GLU A 88 -5.76 18.71 20.36
N ILE A 89 -6.18 18.03 21.42
CA ILE A 89 -5.32 17.09 22.17
C ILE A 89 -5.51 15.66 21.64
N GLN A 90 -6.66 15.36 21.08
CA GLN A 90 -7.04 14.02 20.61
C GLN A 90 -7.79 14.07 19.29
N SER A 91 -7.77 12.95 18.58
CA SER A 91 -8.51 12.77 17.33
C SER A 91 -9.07 11.37 17.26
N GLY A 92 -10.17 11.21 16.52
CA GLY A 92 -10.81 9.92 16.28
C GLY A 92 -11.25 9.74 14.85
N VAL A 93 -11.00 8.55 14.32
CA VAL A 93 -11.57 8.09 13.05
C VAL A 93 -12.37 6.84 13.33
N LEU A 94 -13.65 6.81 12.93
CA LEU A 94 -14.53 5.68 13.09
C LEU A 94 -15.18 5.33 11.76
N ALA A 95 -15.17 4.05 11.41
CA ALA A 95 -15.94 3.54 10.28
C ALA A 95 -16.80 2.35 10.69
N THR A 96 -17.97 2.28 10.06
CA THR A 96 -18.78 1.07 10.03
C THR A 96 -18.52 0.39 8.68
N ILE A 97 -17.96 -0.81 8.72
CA ILE A 97 -17.64 -1.61 7.54
C ILE A 97 -18.60 -2.80 7.50
N ALA A 98 -19.26 -3.00 6.36
CA ALA A 98 -20.06 -4.20 6.15
C ALA A 98 -19.22 -5.28 5.47
N THR A 99 -19.40 -6.46 6.00
CA THR A 99 -19.01 -7.75 5.45
C THR A 99 -20.25 -8.65 5.48
N SER A 100 -20.09 -9.94 5.77
CA SER A 100 -21.21 -10.77 6.24
C SER A 100 -21.77 -10.28 7.59
N GLU A 101 -20.95 -9.52 8.34
CA GLU A 101 -21.31 -8.90 9.63
C GLU A 101 -20.92 -7.40 9.59
N LYS A 102 -21.58 -6.62 10.46
CA LYS A 102 -21.26 -5.22 10.64
C LYS A 102 -20.07 -5.08 11.60
N ILE A 103 -18.96 -4.50 11.10
CA ILE A 103 -17.77 -4.25 11.89
C ILE A 103 -17.65 -2.75 12.17
N GLU A 104 -17.48 -2.39 13.42
CA GLU A 104 -17.10 -1.04 13.84
C GLU A 104 -15.58 -1.01 14.02
N LEU A 105 -14.89 -0.19 13.22
CA LEU A 105 -13.45 0.02 13.31
C LEU A 105 -13.18 1.44 13.76
N LYS A 106 -12.33 1.63 14.79
CA LYS A 106 -12.05 2.93 15.36
C LYS A 106 -10.57 3.12 15.64
N VAL A 107 -10.04 4.25 15.22
CA VAL A 107 -8.69 4.72 15.58
C VAL A 107 -8.81 5.92 16.50
N LYS A 108 -8.08 5.90 17.60
CA LYS A 108 -7.97 7.00 18.56
C LYS A 108 -6.52 7.47 18.62
N LEU A 109 -6.32 8.76 18.45
CA LEU A 109 -5.02 9.43 18.54
C LEU A 109 -5.03 10.40 19.72
N LYS A 110 -3.88 10.52 20.40
CA LYS A 110 -3.68 11.47 21.48
C LYS A 110 -2.27 12.04 21.42
N ARG A 111 -2.12 13.37 21.56
CA ARG A 111 -0.81 14.01 21.66
C ARG A 111 -0.09 13.49 22.91
N GLY A 112 1.17 13.05 22.75
CA GLY A 112 1.97 12.44 23.83
C GLY A 112 1.46 11.06 24.32
N GLY A 113 0.40 10.52 23.69
CA GLY A 113 -0.16 9.21 24.01
C GLY A 113 0.13 8.15 22.94
N ARG A 114 -0.28 6.93 23.24
CA ARG A 114 -0.23 5.82 22.27
C ARG A 114 -1.51 5.80 21.43
N LYS A 115 -1.37 5.53 20.15
CA LYS A 115 -2.47 5.20 19.26
C LYS A 115 -3.17 3.92 19.71
N VAL A 116 -4.51 3.93 19.64
CA VAL A 116 -5.35 2.76 19.91
C VAL A 116 -6.21 2.48 18.70
N ILE A 117 -6.22 1.23 18.24
CA ILE A 117 -7.13 0.74 17.20
C ILE A 117 -8.06 -0.26 17.84
N GLU A 118 -9.38 -0.09 17.62
CA GLU A 118 -10.42 -0.93 18.21
C GLU A 118 -11.28 -1.54 17.09
N ARG A 119 -11.64 -2.81 17.26
CA ARG A 119 -12.64 -3.50 16.45
C ARG A 119 -13.82 -3.88 17.35
N ASN A 120 -15.02 -3.41 17.02
CA ASN A 120 -16.24 -3.64 17.80
C ASN A 120 -16.07 -3.27 19.28
N GLY A 121 -15.38 -2.14 19.54
CA GLY A 121 -15.09 -1.65 20.90
C GLY A 121 -13.97 -2.37 21.63
N VAL A 122 -13.35 -3.42 21.04
CA VAL A 122 -12.24 -4.16 21.63
C VAL A 122 -10.93 -3.68 21.03
N PRO A 123 -9.98 -3.16 21.81
CA PRO A 123 -8.68 -2.73 21.29
C PRO A 123 -7.81 -3.92 20.88
N TYR A 124 -7.10 -3.77 19.74
CA TYR A 124 -6.05 -4.72 19.37
C TYR A 124 -4.92 -4.70 20.40
N ARG A 125 -4.36 -5.84 20.73
CA ARG A 125 -3.23 -5.95 21.68
C ARG A 125 -2.01 -5.19 21.18
N LYS A 126 -1.75 -5.25 19.88
CA LYS A 126 -0.71 -4.49 19.18
C LYS A 126 -1.30 -3.94 17.89
N VAL A 127 -0.85 -2.76 17.46
CA VAL A 127 -1.25 -2.18 16.17
C VAL A 127 -0.89 -3.11 15.01
N THR A 128 0.19 -3.89 15.14
CA THR A 128 0.60 -4.89 14.14
C THR A 128 -0.42 -6.01 13.93
N ASP A 129 -1.26 -6.32 14.92
CA ASP A 129 -2.28 -7.38 14.81
C ASP A 129 -3.45 -6.96 13.92
N HIS A 130 -3.58 -5.66 13.65
CA HIS A 130 -4.58 -5.08 12.75
C HIS A 130 -4.12 -5.08 11.28
N ILE A 131 -2.80 -5.04 11.02
CA ILE A 131 -2.26 -4.91 9.67
C ILE A 131 -2.64 -6.14 8.82
N GLY A 132 -3.17 -5.90 7.60
CA GLY A 132 -3.61 -6.95 6.67
C GLY A 132 -5.03 -7.47 6.90
N GLU A 133 -5.75 -6.99 7.94
CA GLU A 133 -7.17 -7.30 8.11
C GLU A 133 -8.03 -6.53 7.10
N PHE A 134 -7.80 -5.23 7.00
CA PHE A 134 -8.35 -4.32 6.01
C PHE A 134 -7.22 -3.78 5.16
N MET A 135 -7.46 -3.60 3.87
CA MET A 135 -6.43 -3.15 2.94
C MET A 135 -6.94 -1.96 2.13
N ALA A 136 -6.04 -1.04 1.83
CA ALA A 136 -6.30 0.08 0.97
C ALA A 136 -5.10 0.33 0.05
N VAL A 137 -5.38 0.63 -1.21
CA VAL A 137 -4.39 1.13 -2.16
C VAL A 137 -4.72 2.57 -2.46
N THR A 138 -3.76 3.44 -2.23
CA THR A 138 -3.90 4.89 -2.46
C THR A 138 -3.07 5.29 -3.66
N ILE A 139 -3.67 6.04 -4.56
CA ILE A 139 -2.99 6.72 -5.68
C ILE A 139 -3.11 8.21 -5.44
N ALA A 140 -1.98 8.89 -5.29
CA ALA A 140 -1.93 10.30 -4.93
C ALA A 140 -0.82 11.05 -5.69
N PRO A 141 -0.89 12.39 -5.82
CA PRO A 141 0.15 13.17 -6.48
C PRO A 141 1.56 12.97 -5.91
N GLY A 142 1.66 12.70 -4.61
CA GLY A 142 2.92 12.45 -3.91
C GLY A 142 3.63 11.15 -4.31
N ASP A 143 2.96 10.23 -5.00
CA ASP A 143 3.55 8.95 -5.44
C ASP A 143 4.69 9.12 -6.46
N ILE A 144 4.83 10.31 -7.01
CA ILE A 144 5.96 10.66 -7.88
C ILE A 144 7.32 10.40 -7.21
N GLU A 145 7.37 10.39 -5.88
CA GLU A 145 8.54 10.03 -5.08
C GLU A 145 8.96 8.56 -5.26
N LEU A 146 8.06 7.69 -5.73
CA LEU A 146 8.43 6.30 -6.09
C LEU A 146 9.41 6.27 -7.27
N ILE A 147 9.34 7.26 -8.15
CA ILE A 147 10.23 7.38 -9.32
C ILE A 147 11.46 8.23 -8.97
N TYR A 148 11.25 9.47 -8.52
CA TYR A 148 12.33 10.43 -8.32
C TYR A 148 13.02 10.34 -6.96
N GLY A 149 12.31 9.81 -5.97
CA GLY A 149 12.80 9.69 -4.61
C GLY A 149 13.96 8.71 -4.43
N SER A 150 14.35 8.51 -3.19
CA SER A 150 15.42 7.60 -2.82
C SER A 150 14.96 6.13 -2.83
N ASN A 151 15.92 5.19 -2.82
CA ASN A 151 15.62 3.78 -2.63
C ASN A 151 14.90 3.48 -1.30
N THR A 152 14.99 4.37 -0.31
CA THR A 152 14.23 4.24 0.94
C THR A 152 12.73 4.31 0.70
N VAL A 153 12.26 5.20 -0.18
CA VAL A 153 10.83 5.32 -0.56
C VAL A 153 10.37 4.03 -1.23
N ARG A 154 11.13 3.52 -2.21
CA ARG A 154 10.81 2.28 -2.93
C ARG A 154 10.82 1.06 -2.03
N ARG A 155 11.81 0.93 -1.12
CA ARG A 155 11.81 -0.14 -0.11
C ARG A 155 10.62 -0.05 0.84
N SER A 156 10.21 1.17 1.23
CA SER A 156 9.02 1.36 2.07
C SER A 156 7.76 0.91 1.35
N PHE A 157 7.62 1.20 0.07
CA PHE A 157 6.52 0.75 -0.78
C PHE A 157 6.41 -0.79 -0.80
N ILE A 158 7.51 -1.49 -1.11
CA ILE A 158 7.53 -2.97 -1.12
C ILE A 158 7.20 -3.52 0.26
N ASN A 159 7.82 -2.98 1.31
CA ASN A 159 7.58 -3.46 2.67
C ASN A 159 6.12 -3.24 3.09
N GLN A 160 5.49 -2.14 2.66
CA GLN A 160 4.09 -1.88 2.97
C GLN A 160 3.17 -2.94 2.35
N ILE A 161 3.46 -3.37 1.13
CA ILE A 161 2.71 -4.46 0.47
C ILE A 161 2.95 -5.77 1.23
N LEU A 162 4.21 -6.15 1.44
CA LEU A 162 4.57 -7.41 2.10
C LEU A 162 4.04 -7.50 3.54
N CYS A 163 4.09 -6.40 4.30
CA CYS A 163 3.56 -6.37 5.67
C CYS A 163 2.04 -6.58 5.75
N GLN A 164 1.30 -6.27 4.70
CA GLN A 164 -0.15 -6.51 4.66
C GLN A 164 -0.49 -7.98 4.36
N VAL A 165 0.41 -8.72 3.72
CA VAL A 165 0.17 -10.13 3.33
C VAL A 165 0.87 -11.13 4.25
N ASP A 166 1.94 -10.71 4.95
CA ASP A 166 2.76 -11.60 5.79
C ASP A 166 3.11 -10.94 7.14
N ALA A 167 2.43 -11.39 8.19
CA ALA A 167 2.66 -10.91 9.56
C ALA A 167 4.07 -11.26 10.08
N ASN A 168 4.70 -12.35 9.59
CA ASN A 168 6.07 -12.70 9.95
C ASN A 168 7.04 -11.71 9.32
N HIS A 169 6.82 -11.31 8.06
CA HIS A 169 7.61 -10.27 7.41
C HIS A 169 7.58 -8.96 8.22
N LEU A 170 6.39 -8.53 8.65
CA LEU A 170 6.24 -7.33 9.50
C LEU A 170 7.01 -7.45 10.81
N ALA A 171 6.88 -8.57 11.51
CA ALA A 171 7.56 -8.80 12.79
C ALA A 171 9.09 -8.81 12.63
N GLU A 172 9.61 -9.49 11.62
CA GLU A 172 11.03 -9.56 11.32
C GLU A 172 11.59 -8.22 10.86
N LEU A 173 10.86 -7.47 10.05
CA LEU A 173 11.27 -6.14 9.59
C LEU A 173 11.38 -5.15 10.76
N ILE A 174 10.43 -5.16 11.70
CA ILE A 174 10.48 -4.35 12.92
C ILE A 174 11.71 -4.71 13.75
N LYS A 175 11.95 -6.01 13.95
CA LYS A 175 13.12 -6.49 14.72
C LYS A 175 14.44 -6.11 14.02
N TYR A 176 14.53 -6.32 12.71
CA TYR A 176 15.69 -5.94 11.91
C TYR A 176 16.00 -4.44 12.02
N ASN A 177 15.00 -3.59 11.82
CA ASN A 177 15.19 -2.14 11.89
C ASN A 177 15.67 -1.70 13.28
N LYS A 178 15.12 -2.26 14.36
CA LYS A 178 15.54 -1.98 15.73
C LYS A 178 17.00 -2.41 15.98
N LEU A 179 17.41 -3.58 15.48
CA LEU A 179 18.79 -4.05 15.62
C LEU A 179 19.78 -3.19 14.82
N ILE A 180 19.42 -2.78 13.61
CA ILE A 180 20.23 -1.85 12.79
C ILE A 180 20.37 -0.49 13.48
N GLU A 181 19.30 0.02 14.08
CA GLU A 181 19.33 1.26 14.85
C GLU A 181 20.28 1.14 16.05
N HIS A 182 20.21 0.06 16.83
CA HIS A 182 21.11 -0.23 17.93
C HIS A 182 22.56 -0.34 17.45
N ARG A 183 22.82 -1.10 16.38
CA ARG A 183 24.15 -1.23 15.78
C ARG A 183 24.72 0.14 15.39
N ASN A 184 23.92 0.96 14.69
CA ASN A 184 24.35 2.29 14.27
C ASN A 184 24.57 3.24 15.48
N LYS A 185 23.86 3.06 16.57
CA LYS A 185 24.12 3.83 17.81
C LYS A 185 25.47 3.50 18.39
N HIS A 186 25.82 2.21 18.52
CA HIS A 186 27.09 1.77 19.06
C HIS A 186 28.29 2.08 18.13
N LEU A 187 28.08 2.12 16.81
CA LEU A 187 29.11 2.58 15.87
C LEU A 187 29.45 4.08 16.02
N LYS A 188 28.64 4.86 16.72
CA LYS A 188 28.87 6.30 16.97
C LYS A 188 29.55 6.58 18.31
N GLU A 189 29.77 5.55 19.14
CA GLU A 189 30.45 5.71 20.40
C GLU A 189 31.96 5.95 20.17
N ASP A 190 32.60 6.73 21.02
CA ASP A 190 34.04 7.08 20.93
C ASP A 190 34.92 5.83 20.94
N THR A 191 34.48 4.78 21.65
CA THR A 191 35.14 3.48 21.66
C THR A 191 34.11 2.42 21.25
N VAL A 192 34.28 1.85 20.07
CA VAL A 192 33.37 0.83 19.54
C VAL A 192 33.62 -0.52 20.19
N ASP A 193 32.62 -1.05 20.89
CA ASP A 193 32.64 -2.42 21.42
C ASP A 193 32.37 -3.43 20.29
N LEU A 194 33.43 -4.03 19.74
CA LEU A 194 33.34 -5.01 18.65
C LEU A 194 32.60 -6.29 19.06
N ALA A 195 32.66 -6.73 20.33
CA ALA A 195 31.99 -7.92 20.80
C ALA A 195 30.46 -7.70 20.78
N LEU A 196 30.02 -6.51 21.20
CA LEU A 196 28.61 -6.11 21.09
C LEU A 196 28.16 -6.01 19.63
N ILE A 197 28.95 -5.38 18.76
CA ILE A 197 28.65 -5.30 17.31
C ILE A 197 28.50 -6.70 16.71
N HIS A 198 29.40 -7.64 16.98
CA HIS A 198 29.31 -9.02 16.52
C HIS A 198 28.04 -9.73 17.04
N THR A 199 27.67 -9.48 18.30
CA THR A 199 26.44 -10.02 18.89
C THR A 199 25.18 -9.52 18.16
N LEU A 200 25.15 -8.23 17.81
CA LEU A 200 24.07 -7.64 17.01
C LEU A 200 24.06 -8.21 15.61
N ASP A 201 25.22 -8.33 14.95
CA ASP A 201 25.34 -8.89 13.59
C ASP A 201 24.87 -10.34 13.52
N PHE A 202 25.15 -11.15 14.54
CA PHE A 202 24.64 -12.51 14.65
C PHE A 202 23.12 -12.57 14.71
N GLN A 203 22.46 -11.61 15.39
CA GLN A 203 21.01 -11.53 15.45
C GLN A 203 20.39 -10.95 14.16
N ILE A 204 21.09 -10.06 13.45
CA ILE A 204 20.64 -9.44 12.20
C ILE A 204 20.70 -10.42 11.03
N ALA A 205 21.73 -11.27 10.96
CA ALA A 205 21.99 -12.15 9.84
C ALA A 205 20.79 -13.01 9.41
N PRO A 206 20.11 -13.77 10.28
CA PRO A 206 18.96 -14.58 9.89
C PRO A 206 17.76 -13.72 9.44
N LEU A 207 17.56 -12.55 10.04
CA LEU A 207 16.49 -11.63 9.65
C LEU A 207 16.75 -11.03 8.26
N ALA A 208 17.99 -10.63 7.99
CA ALA A 208 18.40 -10.10 6.69
C ALA A 208 18.17 -11.13 5.58
N ALA A 209 18.60 -12.39 5.80
CA ALA A 209 18.41 -13.47 4.84
C ALA A 209 16.93 -13.77 4.58
N SER A 210 16.11 -13.86 5.63
CA SER A 210 14.68 -14.13 5.54
C SER A 210 13.92 -13.00 4.81
N ILE A 211 14.21 -11.75 5.14
CA ILE A 211 13.57 -10.59 4.49
C ILE A 211 14.00 -10.49 3.04
N TYR A 212 15.30 -10.72 2.71
CA TYR A 212 15.78 -10.75 1.36
C TYR A 212 15.07 -11.81 0.51
N ALA A 213 14.96 -13.04 1.00
CA ALA A 213 14.30 -14.13 0.31
C ALA A 213 12.84 -13.79 -0.04
N ARG A 214 12.07 -13.25 0.93
CA ARG A 214 10.68 -12.83 0.68
C ARG A 214 10.56 -11.67 -0.30
N ARG A 215 11.44 -10.68 -0.23
CA ARG A 215 11.46 -9.59 -1.21
C ARG A 215 11.76 -10.09 -2.61
N SER A 216 12.74 -11.00 -2.75
CA SER A 216 13.11 -11.57 -4.05
C SER A 216 11.99 -12.39 -4.66
N GLU A 217 11.29 -13.20 -3.87
CA GLU A 217 10.13 -13.97 -4.33
C GLU A 217 8.95 -13.05 -4.73
N PHE A 218 8.61 -12.12 -3.86
CA PHE A 218 7.57 -11.11 -4.14
C PHE A 218 7.85 -10.36 -5.44
N LEU A 219 9.08 -9.86 -5.62
CA LEU A 219 9.42 -9.00 -6.74
C LEU A 219 9.44 -9.74 -8.09
N LYS A 220 9.68 -11.05 -8.10
CA LYS A 220 9.52 -11.87 -9.32
C LYS A 220 8.07 -11.83 -9.83
N GLU A 221 7.11 -12.02 -8.92
CA GLU A 221 5.68 -12.01 -9.26
C GLU A 221 5.19 -10.58 -9.52
N PHE A 222 5.51 -9.65 -8.64
CA PHE A 222 5.07 -8.27 -8.73
C PHE A 222 5.58 -7.57 -9.99
N SER A 223 6.83 -7.81 -10.41
CA SER A 223 7.42 -7.23 -11.63
C SER A 223 6.66 -7.67 -12.88
N ALA A 224 6.20 -8.91 -12.95
CA ALA A 224 5.38 -9.39 -14.07
C ALA A 224 4.04 -8.68 -14.13
N VAL A 225 3.36 -8.54 -12.97
CA VAL A 225 2.08 -7.81 -12.91
C VAL A 225 2.27 -6.33 -13.25
N TYR A 226 3.32 -5.70 -12.74
CA TYR A 226 3.65 -4.31 -13.08
C TYR A 226 3.89 -4.12 -14.59
N ALA A 227 4.68 -4.99 -15.21
CA ALA A 227 4.94 -4.93 -16.64
C ALA A 227 3.66 -5.09 -17.47
N GLU A 228 2.77 -6.02 -17.11
CA GLU A 228 1.46 -6.22 -17.74
C GLU A 228 0.60 -4.95 -17.65
N LYS A 229 0.45 -4.39 -16.43
CA LYS A 229 -0.38 -3.19 -16.24
C LYS A 229 0.20 -1.96 -16.92
N TYR A 230 1.54 -1.84 -16.94
CA TYR A 230 2.19 -0.77 -17.70
C TYR A 230 1.95 -0.89 -19.21
N HIS A 231 2.10 -2.10 -19.75
CA HIS A 231 1.89 -2.36 -21.17
C HIS A 231 0.48 -1.98 -21.62
N LEU A 232 -0.53 -2.37 -20.85
CA LEU A 232 -1.93 -1.97 -21.09
C LEU A 232 -2.10 -0.44 -21.05
N LEU A 233 -1.57 0.23 -20.03
CA LEU A 233 -1.68 1.68 -19.83
C LEU A 233 -0.90 2.50 -20.86
N SER A 234 0.13 1.93 -21.48
CA SER A 234 0.94 2.58 -22.53
C SER A 234 0.36 2.38 -23.95
N GLY A 235 -0.80 1.73 -24.06
CA GLY A 235 -1.40 1.38 -25.35
C GLY A 235 -0.59 0.31 -26.09
N GLU A 236 -0.04 -0.64 -25.35
CA GLU A 236 0.73 -1.80 -25.84
C GLU A 236 2.02 -1.43 -26.59
N LYS A 237 2.55 -0.21 -26.37
CA LYS A 237 3.70 0.31 -27.12
C LYS A 237 5.05 0.11 -26.41
N GLU A 238 5.05 0.00 -25.08
CA GLU A 238 6.26 0.04 -24.28
C GLU A 238 6.28 -1.11 -23.27
N ILE A 239 7.48 -1.56 -22.92
CA ILE A 239 7.73 -2.59 -21.91
C ILE A 239 8.41 -1.96 -20.71
N ALA A 240 7.78 -2.03 -19.56
CA ALA A 240 8.35 -1.62 -18.29
C ALA A 240 8.93 -2.82 -17.55
N SER A 241 9.97 -2.56 -16.75
CA SER A 241 10.56 -3.57 -15.88
C SER A 241 10.90 -2.96 -14.51
N LEU A 242 11.01 -3.82 -13.50
CA LEU A 242 11.43 -3.48 -12.16
C LEU A 242 12.59 -4.39 -11.79
N GLN A 243 13.75 -3.78 -11.59
CA GLN A 243 14.98 -4.49 -11.23
C GLN A 243 15.26 -4.35 -9.74
N TYR A 244 15.46 -5.48 -9.07
CA TYR A 244 15.86 -5.53 -7.66
C TYR A 244 17.32 -5.90 -7.54
N MET A 245 18.07 -5.10 -6.80
CA MET A 245 19.50 -5.31 -6.55
C MET A 245 19.73 -5.36 -5.04
N SER A 246 20.36 -6.42 -4.58
CA SER A 246 20.70 -6.59 -3.17
C SER A 246 22.13 -7.13 -3.03
N GLN A 247 22.82 -6.65 -2.01
CA GLN A 247 24.14 -7.19 -1.63
C GLN A 247 24.04 -8.67 -1.20
N LEU A 248 22.85 -9.10 -0.73
CA LEU A 248 22.60 -10.47 -0.27
C LEU A 248 22.34 -11.45 -1.43
N GLU A 249 22.35 -11.00 -2.67
CA GLU A 249 22.21 -11.87 -3.84
C GLU A 249 23.42 -12.81 -4.00
N HIS A 250 24.61 -12.33 -3.67
CA HIS A 250 25.87 -13.06 -3.87
C HIS A 250 26.65 -13.32 -2.58
N ASN A 251 26.26 -12.69 -1.46
CA ASN A 251 26.98 -12.78 -0.19
C ASN A 251 26.00 -12.97 0.97
N THR A 252 26.44 -13.63 2.01
CA THR A 252 25.75 -13.65 3.29
C THR A 252 25.92 -12.32 4.02
N TYR A 253 24.99 -12.00 4.95
CA TYR A 253 25.14 -10.80 5.79
C TYR A 253 26.46 -10.84 6.59
N ALA A 254 26.86 -12.02 7.09
CA ALA A 254 28.10 -12.19 7.86
C ALA A 254 29.36 -11.84 7.03
N GLU A 255 29.43 -12.29 5.78
CA GLU A 255 30.52 -11.93 4.86
C GLU A 255 30.55 -10.44 4.58
N LEU A 256 29.38 -9.84 4.31
CA LEU A 256 29.27 -8.41 4.03
C LEU A 256 29.73 -7.53 5.20
N VAL A 257 29.36 -7.86 6.46
CA VAL A 257 29.79 -7.07 7.61
C VAL A 257 31.26 -7.28 7.90
N ALA A 258 31.82 -8.47 7.68
CA ALA A 258 33.25 -8.71 7.81
C ALA A 258 34.06 -7.86 6.80
N MET A 259 33.61 -7.81 5.54
CA MET A 259 34.23 -6.99 4.51
C MET A 259 34.17 -5.49 4.78
N ASN A 260 33.06 -5.02 5.38
CA ASN A 260 32.79 -3.60 5.58
C ASN A 260 33.04 -3.10 7.01
N GLN A 261 33.54 -3.93 7.94
CA GLN A 261 33.71 -3.57 9.36
C GLN A 261 34.47 -2.25 9.57
N ARG A 262 35.63 -2.10 8.94
CA ARG A 262 36.43 -0.86 9.05
C ARG A 262 35.68 0.35 8.53
N LYS A 263 34.97 0.19 7.41
CA LYS A 263 34.17 1.26 6.80
C LYS A 263 32.99 1.65 7.69
N ASP A 264 32.30 0.68 8.28
CA ASP A 264 31.18 0.91 9.21
C ASP A 264 31.62 1.75 10.43
N ILE A 265 32.80 1.43 10.99
CA ILE A 265 33.39 2.15 12.12
C ILE A 265 33.74 3.59 11.73
N VAL A 266 34.47 3.77 10.61
CA VAL A 266 34.91 5.10 10.13
C VAL A 266 33.73 6.01 9.81
N VAL A 267 32.70 5.47 9.16
CA VAL A 267 31.51 6.24 8.74
C VAL A 267 30.42 6.24 9.81
N GLN A 268 30.60 5.51 10.90
CA GLN A 268 29.68 5.41 12.04
C GLN A 268 28.26 4.95 11.65
N ARG A 269 28.15 4.06 10.65
CA ARG A 269 26.89 3.52 10.16
C ARG A 269 27.06 2.23 9.39
N SER A 270 26.03 1.39 9.39
CA SER A 270 25.98 0.14 8.66
C SER A 270 25.92 0.35 7.15
N PHE A 271 26.82 -0.28 6.40
CA PHE A 271 26.88 -0.30 4.93
C PHE A 271 26.33 -1.58 4.31
N SER A 272 26.10 -2.61 5.13
CA SER A 272 25.69 -3.94 4.68
C SER A 272 24.27 -4.27 5.13
N GLY A 273 23.49 -4.91 4.25
CA GLY A 273 22.17 -5.47 4.55
C GLY A 273 21.03 -4.91 3.73
N ILE A 274 19.83 -5.45 3.95
CA ILE A 274 18.61 -5.18 3.18
C ILE A 274 18.14 -3.70 3.21
N HIS A 275 18.62 -2.90 4.13
CA HIS A 275 18.38 -1.45 4.16
C HIS A 275 19.18 -0.68 3.11
N LYS A 276 20.07 -1.38 2.37
CA LYS A 276 20.83 -0.88 1.22
C LYS A 276 20.30 -1.37 -0.11
N ASP A 277 19.34 -2.28 -0.12
CA ASP A 277 18.75 -2.78 -1.36
C ASP A 277 18.25 -1.65 -2.24
N GLU A 278 18.35 -1.85 -3.54
CA GLU A 278 17.94 -0.89 -4.55
C GLU A 278 16.86 -1.48 -5.44
N LEU A 279 15.94 -0.61 -5.84
CA LEU A 279 14.95 -0.90 -6.88
C LEU A 279 15.11 0.13 -7.98
N GLU A 280 15.17 -0.34 -9.21
CA GLU A 280 15.19 0.51 -10.39
C GLU A 280 13.99 0.18 -11.29
N LEU A 281 13.32 1.24 -11.73
CA LEU A 281 12.23 1.17 -12.69
C LEU A 281 12.77 1.56 -14.05
N ASN A 282 12.55 0.71 -15.06
CA ASN A 282 13.05 0.91 -16.40
C ASN A 282 11.94 0.81 -17.44
N ILE A 283 12.12 1.50 -18.56
CA ILE A 283 11.35 1.36 -19.80
C ILE A 283 12.32 0.90 -20.89
N GLY A 284 12.13 -0.32 -21.39
CA GLY A 284 13.17 -0.99 -22.15
C GLY A 284 14.46 -1.06 -21.34
N ASP A 285 15.56 -0.60 -21.93
CA ASP A 285 16.89 -0.58 -21.30
C ASP A 285 17.19 0.73 -20.54
N PHE A 286 16.26 1.66 -20.45
CA PHE A 286 16.50 2.98 -19.90
C PHE A 286 15.87 3.18 -18.53
N SER A 287 16.64 3.77 -17.60
CA SER A 287 16.14 4.15 -16.27
C SER A 287 15.03 5.19 -16.39
N LEU A 288 13.85 4.86 -15.89
CA LEU A 288 12.69 5.76 -15.87
C LEU A 288 12.99 7.06 -15.12
N LYS A 289 13.75 6.97 -14.02
CA LYS A 289 14.16 8.15 -13.22
C LYS A 289 14.99 9.14 -14.02
N LYS A 290 15.86 8.67 -14.91
CA LYS A 290 16.82 9.52 -15.64
C LYS A 290 16.28 9.99 -16.99
N TYR A 291 15.54 9.15 -17.67
CA TYR A 291 15.20 9.33 -19.08
C TYR A 291 13.70 9.29 -19.37
N GLY A 292 12.86 8.99 -18.35
CA GLY A 292 11.42 8.86 -18.54
C GLY A 292 10.76 10.18 -18.91
N SER A 293 9.90 10.14 -19.93
CA SER A 293 9.00 11.25 -20.24
C SER A 293 7.95 11.42 -19.12
N GLN A 294 7.34 12.60 -19.03
CA GLN A 294 6.27 12.84 -18.05
C GLN A 294 5.13 11.85 -18.19
N GLY A 295 4.78 11.48 -19.43
CA GLY A 295 3.78 10.47 -19.71
C GLY A 295 4.16 9.09 -19.19
N GLN A 296 5.38 8.63 -19.47
CA GLN A 296 5.92 7.34 -18.97
C GLN A 296 5.94 7.28 -17.45
N ILE A 297 6.32 8.37 -16.78
CA ILE A 297 6.34 8.45 -15.32
C ILE A 297 4.94 8.28 -14.75
N LYS A 298 3.96 9.01 -15.27
CA LYS A 298 2.55 8.92 -14.83
C LYS A 298 1.97 7.52 -15.07
N THR A 299 2.21 6.96 -16.26
CA THR A 299 1.81 5.59 -16.61
C THR A 299 2.41 4.58 -15.63
N SER A 300 3.70 4.72 -15.33
CA SER A 300 4.40 3.84 -14.41
C SER A 300 3.85 3.91 -12.98
N LEU A 301 3.52 5.10 -12.49
CA LEU A 301 2.94 5.27 -11.16
C LEU A 301 1.58 4.58 -11.06
N ILE A 302 0.70 4.77 -12.04
CA ILE A 302 -0.60 4.11 -12.07
C ILE A 302 -0.41 2.59 -12.16
N ALA A 303 0.48 2.13 -13.04
CA ALA A 303 0.78 0.70 -13.21
C ALA A 303 1.28 0.05 -11.92
N LEU A 304 2.19 0.72 -11.18
CA LEU A 304 2.68 0.25 -9.88
C LEU A 304 1.54 0.10 -8.86
N LYS A 305 0.63 1.06 -8.80
CA LYS A 305 -0.48 1.05 -7.84
C LYS A 305 -1.57 0.05 -8.21
N ILE A 306 -1.85 -0.11 -9.47
CA ILE A 306 -2.76 -1.18 -9.93
C ILE A 306 -2.12 -2.56 -9.71
N ALA A 307 -0.79 -2.70 -9.91
CA ALA A 307 -0.08 -3.92 -9.59
C ALA A 307 -0.10 -4.22 -8.07
N GLU A 308 0.05 -3.19 -7.21
CA GLU A 308 -0.13 -3.31 -5.75
C GLU A 308 -1.51 -3.87 -5.43
N PHE A 309 -2.56 -3.30 -6.00
CA PHE A 309 -3.94 -3.75 -5.80
C PHE A 309 -4.11 -5.22 -6.23
N THR A 310 -3.69 -5.54 -7.45
CA THR A 310 -3.80 -6.88 -8.04
C THR A 310 -3.06 -7.92 -7.19
N TYR A 311 -1.84 -7.59 -6.75
CA TYR A 311 -1.05 -8.48 -5.90
C TYR A 311 -1.70 -8.72 -4.55
N LEU A 312 -2.13 -7.66 -3.85
CA LEU A 312 -2.81 -7.76 -2.55
C LEU A 312 -4.06 -8.63 -2.66
N GLN A 313 -4.89 -8.40 -3.68
CA GLN A 313 -6.10 -9.18 -3.91
C GLN A 313 -5.79 -10.67 -4.17
N LYS A 314 -4.79 -10.96 -5.01
CA LYS A 314 -4.38 -12.32 -5.34
C LYS A 314 -3.81 -13.05 -4.13
N ALA A 315 -2.90 -12.40 -3.39
CA ALA A 315 -2.20 -13.01 -2.27
C ALA A 315 -3.10 -13.29 -1.06
N THR A 316 -4.13 -12.47 -0.85
CA THR A 316 -4.97 -12.55 0.35
C THR A 316 -6.39 -13.04 0.10
N GLY A 317 -6.85 -13.02 -1.15
CA GLY A 317 -8.25 -13.27 -1.53
C GLY A 317 -9.21 -12.16 -1.13
N LYS A 318 -8.72 -11.10 -0.48
CA LYS A 318 -9.51 -9.92 -0.06
C LYS A 318 -9.37 -8.81 -1.09
N THR A 319 -10.40 -8.01 -1.26
CA THR A 319 -10.36 -6.86 -2.18
C THR A 319 -10.05 -5.59 -1.40
N PRO A 320 -8.93 -4.87 -1.69
CA PRO A 320 -8.61 -3.60 -1.06
C PRO A 320 -9.61 -2.50 -1.41
N PHE A 321 -9.72 -1.46 -0.56
CA PHE A 321 -10.29 -0.18 -0.97
C PHE A 321 -9.36 0.50 -1.97
N LEU A 322 -9.92 1.16 -2.99
CA LEU A 322 -9.16 1.98 -3.93
C LEU A 322 -9.39 3.46 -3.62
N LEU A 323 -8.32 4.18 -3.32
CA LEU A 323 -8.34 5.58 -2.92
C LEU A 323 -7.61 6.41 -3.99
N LEU A 324 -8.33 7.26 -4.71
CA LEU A 324 -7.82 8.06 -5.83
C LEU A 324 -7.85 9.55 -5.44
N ASP A 325 -6.69 10.13 -5.12
CA ASP A 325 -6.58 11.51 -4.68
C ASP A 325 -6.12 12.44 -5.81
N ASP A 326 -6.98 13.36 -6.22
CA ASP A 326 -6.74 14.39 -7.27
C ASP A 326 -6.03 13.82 -8.52
N ILE A 327 -6.41 12.60 -8.93
CA ILE A 327 -5.69 11.83 -9.96
C ILE A 327 -5.76 12.51 -11.34
N PHE A 328 -6.87 13.16 -11.67
CA PHE A 328 -7.09 13.77 -12.99
C PHE A 328 -6.27 15.03 -13.22
N GLU A 329 -5.74 15.68 -12.17
CA GLU A 329 -4.80 16.78 -12.35
C GLU A 329 -3.45 16.32 -12.93
N LYS A 330 -3.16 15.03 -12.81
CA LYS A 330 -1.83 14.45 -13.12
C LYS A 330 -1.80 13.57 -14.36
N ILE A 331 -2.96 13.20 -14.93
CA ILE A 331 -3.05 12.34 -16.12
C ILE A 331 -3.77 13.06 -17.24
N ASP A 332 -3.43 12.73 -18.49
CA ASP A 332 -4.13 13.19 -19.67
C ASP A 332 -5.40 12.35 -19.94
N GLU A 333 -6.24 12.81 -20.86
CA GLU A 333 -7.53 12.17 -21.17
C GLU A 333 -7.36 10.71 -21.65
N GLU A 334 -6.33 10.41 -22.46
CA GLU A 334 -6.08 9.06 -22.95
C GLU A 334 -5.83 8.10 -21.79
N ARG A 335 -4.96 8.47 -20.84
CA ARG A 335 -4.66 7.66 -19.65
C ARG A 335 -5.82 7.60 -18.67
N ALA A 336 -6.58 8.69 -18.53
CA ALA A 336 -7.79 8.71 -17.71
C ALA A 336 -8.81 7.70 -18.26
N SER A 337 -9.00 7.64 -19.57
CA SER A 337 -9.87 6.68 -20.22
C SER A 337 -9.41 5.24 -19.99
N VAL A 338 -8.11 4.94 -20.12
CA VAL A 338 -7.57 3.60 -19.87
C VAL A 338 -7.74 3.22 -18.40
N LEU A 339 -7.47 4.13 -17.47
CA LEU A 339 -7.71 3.89 -16.04
C LEU A 339 -9.18 3.58 -15.78
N THR A 340 -10.09 4.35 -16.38
CA THR A 340 -11.54 4.12 -16.29
C THR A 340 -11.91 2.71 -16.77
N GLN A 341 -11.35 2.27 -17.90
CA GLN A 341 -11.57 0.92 -18.41
C GLN A 341 -11.02 -0.16 -17.46
N ILE A 342 -9.84 0.02 -16.88
CA ILE A 342 -9.29 -0.89 -15.88
C ILE A 342 -10.21 -0.96 -14.68
N VAL A 343 -10.64 0.19 -14.13
CA VAL A 343 -11.52 0.27 -12.97
C VAL A 343 -12.90 -0.32 -13.25
N LYS A 344 -13.40 -0.21 -14.47
CA LYS A 344 -14.65 -0.81 -14.92
C LYS A 344 -14.57 -2.33 -15.02
N ASN A 345 -13.50 -2.83 -15.63
CA ASN A 345 -13.37 -4.24 -16.02
C ASN A 345 -12.81 -5.11 -14.89
N ASP A 346 -11.91 -4.56 -14.06
CA ASP A 346 -11.32 -5.27 -12.95
C ASP A 346 -12.27 -5.21 -11.72
N ASN A 347 -12.11 -6.20 -10.86
CA ASN A 347 -12.99 -6.40 -9.72
C ASN A 347 -12.52 -5.56 -8.52
N PHE A 348 -12.50 -4.23 -8.68
CA PHE A 348 -12.21 -3.31 -7.58
C PHE A 348 -13.35 -3.33 -6.56
N GLY A 349 -12.98 -3.22 -5.27
CA GLY A 349 -13.94 -3.05 -4.18
C GLY A 349 -14.57 -1.66 -4.19
N GLN A 350 -14.86 -1.12 -3.01
CA GLN A 350 -15.34 0.26 -2.92
C GLN A 350 -14.22 1.23 -3.29
N ILE A 351 -14.58 2.24 -4.08
CA ILE A 351 -13.66 3.24 -4.64
C ILE A 351 -14.01 4.60 -4.04
N PHE A 352 -12.99 5.31 -3.61
CA PHE A 352 -13.09 6.70 -3.16
C PHE A 352 -12.24 7.56 -4.08
N ILE A 353 -12.81 8.62 -4.63
CA ILE A 353 -12.12 9.50 -5.55
C ILE A 353 -12.36 10.97 -5.22
N THR A 354 -11.32 11.78 -5.28
CA THR A 354 -11.40 13.22 -5.05
C THR A 354 -11.03 14.01 -6.30
N ASP A 355 -11.66 15.16 -6.48
CA ASP A 355 -11.31 16.15 -7.49
C ASP A 355 -11.85 17.52 -7.10
N THR A 356 -11.29 18.57 -7.70
CA THR A 356 -11.82 19.94 -7.62
C THR A 356 -13.01 20.17 -8.55
N ASN A 357 -13.12 19.39 -9.62
CA ASN A 357 -14.16 19.50 -10.64
C ASN A 357 -15.20 18.38 -10.50
N GLU A 358 -16.41 18.75 -10.08
CA GLU A 358 -17.52 17.82 -9.87
C GLU A 358 -18.02 17.17 -11.18
N ASP A 359 -18.06 17.92 -12.28
CA ASP A 359 -18.52 17.40 -13.59
C ASP A 359 -17.58 16.28 -14.08
N ARG A 360 -16.26 16.46 -13.90
CA ARG A 360 -15.25 15.46 -14.25
C ARG A 360 -15.39 14.18 -13.40
N LEU A 361 -15.69 14.32 -12.10
CA LEU A 361 -15.99 13.19 -11.23
C LEU A 361 -17.23 12.43 -11.67
N ASN A 362 -18.32 13.16 -11.98
CA ASN A 362 -19.56 12.55 -12.43
C ASN A 362 -19.37 11.80 -13.77
N THR A 363 -18.68 12.41 -14.74
CA THR A 363 -18.35 11.74 -16.01
C THR A 363 -17.58 10.45 -15.78
N PHE A 364 -16.56 10.47 -14.93
CA PHE A 364 -15.79 9.26 -14.59
C PHE A 364 -16.64 8.17 -13.93
N CYS A 365 -17.52 8.55 -12.99
CA CYS A 365 -18.39 7.61 -12.33
C CYS A 365 -19.43 7.00 -13.27
N GLU A 366 -19.99 7.79 -14.18
CA GLU A 366 -20.91 7.33 -15.22
C GLU A 366 -20.24 6.34 -16.19
N GLU A 367 -19.01 6.61 -16.61
CA GLU A 367 -18.24 5.73 -17.49
C GLU A 367 -17.90 4.38 -16.82
N ILE A 368 -17.59 4.37 -15.53
CA ILE A 368 -17.39 3.13 -14.75
C ILE A 368 -18.68 2.31 -14.72
N GLY A 369 -19.85 2.96 -14.64
CA GLY A 369 -21.15 2.29 -14.66
C GLY A 369 -21.49 1.52 -13.38
N LYS A 370 -20.86 1.85 -12.26
CA LYS A 370 -21.17 1.32 -10.91
C LYS A 370 -22.04 2.32 -10.15
N PRO A 371 -22.85 1.87 -9.16
CA PRO A 371 -23.56 2.78 -8.28
C PRO A 371 -22.59 3.76 -7.60
N TYR A 372 -22.86 5.06 -7.72
CA TYR A 372 -22.00 6.09 -7.17
C TYR A 372 -22.76 7.15 -6.39
N LYS A 373 -22.06 7.85 -5.53
CA LYS A 373 -22.54 9.01 -4.78
C LYS A 373 -21.48 10.12 -4.87
N THR A 374 -21.91 11.29 -5.32
CA THR A 374 -21.07 12.49 -5.29
C THR A 374 -21.46 13.34 -4.08
N ILE A 375 -20.45 13.78 -3.34
CA ILE A 375 -20.57 14.69 -2.21
C ILE A 375 -19.66 15.89 -2.42
N THR A 376 -20.14 17.08 -2.05
CA THR A 376 -19.34 18.31 -2.11
C THR A 376 -18.96 18.76 -0.72
N ILE A 377 -17.66 18.96 -0.47
CA ILE A 377 -17.12 19.51 0.78
C ILE A 377 -16.77 20.96 0.56
N SER A 378 -17.25 21.84 1.44
CA SER A 378 -17.05 23.30 1.41
C SER A 378 -16.31 23.79 2.65
#